data_45d8f8163a967ef5c7fd22db11a65729
#
_entry.id   45d8f8163a967ef5c7fd22db11a65729
#
_cell.length_a   1.000
_cell.length_b   1.000
_cell.length_c   1.000
_cell.angle_alpha   90.00
_cell.angle_beta   90.00
_cell.angle_gamma   90.00
#
_symmetry.space_group_name_H-M   'P 1'
#
loop_
_entity.id
_entity.type
_entity.pdbx_description
1 polymer ?
#
loop_
_entity_poly.entity_id
_entity_poly.type
_entity_poly.pdbx_seq_one_letter_code
_entity_poly.pdbx_strand_id
1 'polypeptide(L)'
;NFLLIDIGGEVTDISMVKKNTLRESISFPLGSNFITRKVASVLRLSFGETRSLLSLFKDGHATDSVAKKINLVINELRTEWLSKFQESLVNLSNDISVPATIYLAVDKEMVGFFSDTIKNEQFNQYTLTESKFKIIFLDAEVFDGMVQFGENVVRDAFLVVDSIYVNRFLINPVHSHTKNEPEKI
;
A
#
# COMPACT_ATOMS: atom_id res chain seq x y z
N ASN A 1 13.65 3.58 -8.45
CA ASN A 1 13.06 4.55 -7.51
C ASN A 1 11.57 4.29 -7.42
N PHE A 2 11.01 4.21 -6.23
CA PHE A 2 9.60 3.94 -6.02
C PHE A 2 9.16 4.42 -4.62
N LEU A 3 7.85 4.55 -4.46
CA LEU A 3 7.19 4.60 -3.16
C LEU A 3 6.69 3.20 -2.81
N LEU A 4 6.93 2.77 -1.59
CA LEU A 4 6.25 1.64 -0.98
C LEU A 4 5.19 2.21 -0.04
N ILE A 5 3.92 1.87 -0.30
CA ILE A 5 2.79 2.26 0.54
C ILE A 5 2.23 0.99 1.15
N ASP A 6 2.30 0.91 2.47
CA ASP A 6 1.71 -0.16 3.26
C ASP A 6 0.49 0.39 4.01
N ILE A 7 -0.68 -0.14 3.69
CA ILE A 7 -1.95 0.25 4.31
C ILE A 7 -2.41 -0.88 5.21
N GLY A 8 -1.96 -0.82 6.45
CA GLY A 8 -2.39 -1.73 7.50
C GLY A 8 -3.80 -1.46 7.98
N GLY A 9 -4.18 -2.11 9.09
CA GLY A 9 -5.49 -1.91 9.71
C GLY A 9 -5.69 -0.48 10.24
N GLU A 10 -4.69 0.06 10.92
CA GLU A 10 -4.79 1.32 11.66
C GLU A 10 -3.95 2.46 11.07
N VAL A 11 -2.90 2.13 10.36
CA VAL A 11 -1.88 3.07 9.90
C VAL A 11 -1.63 2.88 8.42
N THR A 12 -1.33 3.98 7.72
CA THR A 12 -0.71 3.97 6.40
C THR A 12 0.74 4.41 6.55
N ASP A 13 1.66 3.59 6.07
CA ASP A 13 3.09 3.86 6.02
C ASP A 13 3.52 4.13 4.58
N ILE A 14 4.29 5.19 4.37
CA ILE A 14 4.82 5.56 3.05
C ILE A 14 6.34 5.61 3.16
N SER A 15 7.02 4.78 2.41
CA SER A 15 8.46 4.71 2.35
C SER A 15 8.97 5.08 0.95
N MET A 16 9.89 6.04 0.87
CA MET A 16 10.52 6.44 -0.37
C MET A 16 11.86 5.74 -0.56
N VAL A 17 11.98 4.94 -1.62
CA VAL A 17 13.21 4.22 -1.98
C VAL A 17 13.79 4.82 -3.26
N LYS A 18 15.07 5.24 -3.18
CA LYS A 18 15.85 5.74 -4.33
C LYS A 18 17.22 5.09 -4.36
N LYS A 19 17.65 4.64 -5.54
CA LYS A 19 18.92 3.95 -5.73
C LYS A 19 19.11 2.78 -4.74
N ASN A 20 18.08 1.97 -4.58
CA ASN A 20 18.03 0.82 -3.66
C ASN A 20 18.28 1.16 -2.18
N THR A 21 18.04 2.41 -1.78
CA THR A 21 18.21 2.87 -0.40
C THR A 21 16.92 3.52 0.07
N LEU A 22 16.45 3.15 1.25
CA LEU A 22 15.38 3.86 1.94
C LEU A 22 15.86 5.28 2.25
N ARG A 23 15.15 6.28 1.77
CA ARG A 23 15.48 7.69 1.98
C ARG A 23 14.72 8.27 3.14
N GLU A 24 13.43 8.01 3.17
CA GLU A 24 12.54 8.57 4.17
C GLU A 24 11.31 7.69 4.31
N SER A 25 10.69 7.72 5.48
CA SER A 25 9.43 7.04 5.76
C SER A 25 8.56 7.94 6.61
N ILE A 26 7.27 8.01 6.28
CA ILE A 26 6.26 8.79 6.98
C ILE A 26 5.04 7.90 7.22
N SER A 27 4.42 8.06 8.39
CA SER A 27 3.22 7.30 8.77
C SER A 27 2.09 8.26 9.17
N PHE A 28 0.85 7.85 8.91
CA PHE A 28 -0.32 8.54 9.44
C PHE A 28 -1.43 7.56 9.87
N PRO A 29 -2.25 7.90 10.88
CA PRO A 29 -3.14 6.95 11.55
C PRO A 29 -4.49 6.77 10.83
N LEU A 30 -4.47 6.46 9.54
CA LEU A 30 -5.64 6.12 8.72
C LEU A 30 -5.35 4.86 7.91
N GLY A 31 -5.60 3.69 8.48
CA GLY A 31 -5.51 2.41 7.80
C GLY A 31 -6.87 1.91 7.31
N SER A 32 -6.96 0.67 6.83
CA SER A 32 -8.20 0.08 6.27
C SER A 32 -9.38 0.02 7.26
N ASN A 33 -9.09 -0.13 8.56
CA ASN A 33 -10.13 -0.22 9.58
C ASN A 33 -10.89 1.08 9.81
N PHE A 34 -10.30 2.27 9.48
CA PHE A 34 -11.01 3.52 9.68
C PHE A 34 -12.26 3.60 8.80
N ILE A 35 -12.21 3.01 7.60
CA ILE A 35 -13.36 2.91 6.69
C ILE A 35 -14.47 2.10 7.36
N THR A 36 -14.14 0.89 7.81
CA THR A 36 -15.09 0.00 8.47
C THR A 36 -15.71 0.65 9.71
N ARG A 37 -14.90 1.29 10.56
CA ARG A 37 -15.40 1.98 11.76
C ARG A 37 -16.34 3.14 11.45
N LYS A 38 -16.02 3.94 10.44
CA LYS A 38 -16.86 5.07 10.07
C LYS A 38 -18.21 4.62 9.52
N VAL A 39 -18.20 3.62 8.61
CA VAL A 39 -19.44 3.04 8.09
C VAL A 39 -20.24 2.37 9.21
N ALA A 40 -19.59 1.64 10.12
CA ALA A 40 -20.23 1.04 11.30
C ALA A 40 -20.95 2.08 12.15
N SER A 41 -20.28 3.20 12.42
CA SER A 41 -20.86 4.31 13.20
C SER A 41 -22.09 4.92 12.53
N VAL A 42 -22.02 5.19 11.21
CA VAL A 42 -23.15 5.80 10.46
C VAL A 42 -24.34 4.87 10.33
N LEU A 43 -24.10 3.58 10.13
CA LEU A 43 -25.15 2.56 9.97
C LEU A 43 -25.58 1.93 11.29
N ARG A 44 -24.90 2.23 12.40
CA ARG A 44 -25.12 1.65 13.73
C ARG A 44 -25.02 0.12 13.74
N LEU A 45 -24.00 -0.40 13.08
CA LEU A 45 -23.68 -1.82 12.98
C LEU A 45 -22.43 -2.13 13.80
N SER A 46 -22.25 -3.40 14.16
CA SER A 46 -20.97 -3.89 14.67
C SER A 46 -19.90 -3.88 13.59
N PHE A 47 -18.63 -3.95 14.00
CA PHE A 47 -17.49 -3.99 13.07
C PHE A 47 -17.58 -5.20 12.11
N GLY A 48 -17.94 -6.39 12.62
CA GLY A 48 -18.08 -7.61 11.83
C GLY A 48 -19.20 -7.54 10.81
N GLU A 49 -20.40 -7.06 11.22
CA GLU A 49 -21.53 -6.85 10.31
C GLU A 49 -21.18 -5.85 9.21
N THR A 50 -20.44 -4.79 9.57
CA THR A 50 -20.02 -3.78 8.60
C THR A 50 -19.05 -4.34 7.58
N ARG A 51 -18.07 -5.18 7.97
CA ARG A 51 -17.19 -5.86 7.01
C ARG A 51 -17.97 -6.70 6.03
N SER A 52 -18.90 -7.50 6.51
CA SER A 52 -19.78 -8.31 5.64
C SER A 52 -20.62 -7.44 4.70
N LEU A 53 -21.15 -6.32 5.20
CA LEU A 53 -21.93 -5.38 4.40
C LEU A 53 -21.09 -4.68 3.33
N LEU A 54 -19.85 -4.28 3.65
CA LEU A 54 -18.92 -3.68 2.69
C LEU A 54 -18.55 -4.66 1.57
N SER A 55 -18.40 -5.95 1.88
CA SER A 55 -18.21 -6.99 0.86
C SER A 55 -19.43 -7.09 -0.05
N LEU A 56 -20.64 -7.18 0.50
CA LEU A 56 -21.88 -7.19 -0.29
C LEU A 56 -22.07 -5.92 -1.13
N PHE A 57 -21.70 -4.77 -0.59
CA PHE A 57 -21.72 -3.49 -1.31
C PHE A 57 -20.76 -3.51 -2.52
N LYS A 58 -19.55 -3.99 -2.33
CA LYS A 58 -18.55 -4.14 -3.39
C LYS A 58 -19.03 -5.06 -4.51
N ASP A 59 -19.72 -6.14 -4.15
CA ASP A 59 -20.24 -7.14 -5.08
C ASP A 59 -21.58 -6.70 -5.73
N GLY A 60 -22.07 -5.49 -5.41
CA GLY A 60 -23.31 -4.94 -5.96
C GLY A 60 -24.60 -5.51 -5.35
N HIS A 61 -24.51 -6.21 -4.21
CA HIS A 61 -25.63 -6.86 -3.54
C HIS A 61 -26.24 -6.03 -2.40
N ALA A 62 -25.73 -4.84 -2.12
CA ALA A 62 -26.33 -3.94 -1.14
C ALA A 62 -27.61 -3.30 -1.71
N THR A 63 -28.63 -3.08 -0.85
CA THR A 63 -29.85 -2.34 -1.28
C THR A 63 -29.51 -0.89 -1.62
N ASP A 64 -30.25 -0.29 -2.55
CA ASP A 64 -30.01 1.09 -3.04
C ASP A 64 -29.87 2.12 -1.92
N SER A 65 -30.72 2.03 -0.89
CA SER A 65 -30.70 2.99 0.23
C SER A 65 -29.45 2.85 1.08
N VAL A 66 -28.96 1.62 1.29
CA VAL A 66 -27.73 1.32 2.02
C VAL A 66 -26.53 1.70 1.18
N ALA A 67 -26.53 1.33 -0.10
CA ALA A 67 -25.46 1.68 -1.04
C ALA A 67 -25.24 3.20 -1.14
N LYS A 68 -26.33 4.01 -1.20
CA LYS A 68 -26.23 5.47 -1.18
C LYS A 68 -25.56 6.00 0.10
N LYS A 69 -25.93 5.48 1.27
CA LYS A 69 -25.31 5.89 2.55
C LYS A 69 -23.82 5.51 2.60
N ILE A 70 -23.48 4.30 2.18
CA ILE A 70 -22.08 3.84 2.13
C ILE A 70 -21.29 4.72 1.18
N ASN A 71 -21.77 5.02 -0.03
CA ASN A 71 -21.10 5.87 -0.99
C ASN A 71 -20.80 7.27 -0.46
N LEU A 72 -21.74 7.89 0.27
CA LEU A 72 -21.52 9.19 0.90
C LEU A 72 -20.36 9.13 1.89
N VAL A 73 -20.37 8.14 2.79
CA VAL A 73 -19.31 7.94 3.77
C VAL A 73 -17.97 7.65 3.09
N ILE A 74 -17.95 6.78 2.10
CA ILE A 74 -16.72 6.44 1.35
C ILE A 74 -16.11 7.68 0.68
N ASN A 75 -16.93 8.57 0.10
CA ASN A 75 -16.42 9.78 -0.54
C ASN A 75 -15.81 10.76 0.47
N GLU A 76 -16.42 10.92 1.67
CA GLU A 76 -15.82 11.71 2.75
C GLU A 76 -14.47 11.11 3.17
N LEU A 77 -14.40 9.80 3.35
CA LEU A 77 -13.19 9.10 3.77
C LEU A 77 -12.07 9.15 2.73
N ARG A 78 -12.42 9.11 1.44
CA ARG A 78 -11.46 9.34 0.35
C ARG A 78 -10.79 10.69 0.48
N THR A 79 -11.58 11.74 0.70
CA THR A 79 -11.06 13.09 0.86
C THR A 79 -10.15 13.21 2.09
N GLU A 80 -10.56 12.61 3.21
CA GLU A 80 -9.76 12.63 4.45
C GLU A 80 -8.43 11.90 4.28
N TRP A 81 -8.46 10.66 3.76
CA TRP A 81 -7.26 9.88 3.50
C TRP A 81 -6.33 10.57 2.49
N LEU A 82 -6.91 11.07 1.39
CA LEU A 82 -6.17 11.75 0.33
C LEU A 82 -5.46 13.00 0.83
N SER A 83 -6.11 13.78 1.70
CA SER A 83 -5.49 14.96 2.33
C SER A 83 -4.24 14.57 3.13
N LYS A 84 -4.30 13.48 3.90
CA LYS A 84 -3.14 12.98 4.66
C LYS A 84 -2.05 12.41 3.76
N PHE A 85 -2.45 11.74 2.69
CA PHE A 85 -1.52 11.24 1.68
C PHE A 85 -0.78 12.40 0.99
N GLN A 86 -1.48 13.45 0.58
CA GLN A 86 -0.89 14.64 -0.03
C GLN A 86 0.06 15.36 0.92
N GLU A 87 -0.33 15.55 2.19
CA GLU A 87 0.53 16.11 3.24
C GLU A 87 1.83 15.29 3.38
N SER A 88 1.72 13.98 3.36
CA SER A 88 2.88 13.08 3.42
C SER A 88 3.78 13.21 2.20
N LEU A 89 3.20 13.34 0.99
CA LEU A 89 3.99 13.57 -0.22
C LEU A 89 4.72 14.91 -0.20
N VAL A 90 4.10 15.97 0.32
CA VAL A 90 4.77 17.27 0.53
C VAL A 90 6.00 17.10 1.41
N ASN A 91 5.84 16.43 2.55
CA ASN A 91 6.93 16.22 3.50
C ASN A 91 8.06 15.37 2.90
N LEU A 92 7.72 14.32 2.13
CA LEU A 92 8.71 13.47 1.43
C LEU A 92 9.41 14.21 0.27
N SER A 93 8.80 15.26 -0.28
CA SER A 93 9.31 15.98 -1.45
C SER A 93 10.22 17.17 -1.13
N ASN A 94 10.49 17.46 0.15
CA ASN A 94 11.13 18.71 0.61
C ASN A 94 12.40 19.12 -0.14
N ASP A 95 13.14 18.19 -0.79
CA ASP A 95 14.29 18.53 -1.66
C ASP A 95 14.43 17.58 -2.85
N ILE A 96 13.50 16.63 -3.02
CA ILE A 96 13.70 15.54 -3.98
C ILE A 96 12.33 15.15 -4.58
N SER A 97 12.21 15.17 -5.90
CA SER A 97 10.99 14.69 -6.58
C SER A 97 10.56 13.30 -6.11
N VAL A 98 9.26 13.14 -5.89
CA VAL A 98 8.66 11.85 -5.51
C VAL A 98 8.66 10.91 -6.72
N PRO A 99 9.02 9.61 -6.55
CA PRO A 99 8.94 8.63 -7.64
C PRO A 99 7.50 8.40 -8.10
N ALA A 100 7.31 8.27 -9.42
CA ALA A 100 5.98 8.02 -10.00
C ALA A 100 5.52 6.55 -9.92
N THR A 101 6.39 5.62 -9.49
CA THR A 101 6.03 4.21 -9.28
C THR A 101 5.67 3.98 -7.83
N ILE A 102 4.51 3.40 -7.60
CA ILE A 102 4.01 3.02 -6.27
C ILE A 102 3.89 1.49 -6.21
N TYR A 103 4.52 0.88 -5.22
CA TYR A 103 4.19 -0.46 -4.76
C TYR A 103 3.21 -0.33 -3.61
N LEU A 104 2.04 -0.94 -3.75
CA LEU A 104 0.93 -0.83 -2.80
C LEU A 104 0.66 -2.18 -2.15
N ALA A 105 0.87 -2.24 -0.83
CA ALA A 105 0.46 -3.34 0.02
C ALA A 105 -0.80 -2.93 0.77
N VAL A 106 -1.86 -3.70 0.64
CA VAL A 106 -3.16 -3.45 1.30
C VAL A 106 -4.02 -4.71 1.22
N ASP A 107 -4.95 -4.86 2.16
CA ASP A 107 -5.96 -5.93 2.10
C ASP A 107 -6.67 -5.96 0.75
N LYS A 108 -6.79 -7.15 0.16
CA LYS A 108 -7.38 -7.38 -1.18
C LYS A 108 -8.77 -6.76 -1.34
N GLU A 109 -9.55 -6.72 -0.26
CA GLU A 109 -10.89 -6.12 -0.26
C GLU A 109 -10.86 -4.60 -0.42
N MET A 110 -9.78 -3.93 0.01
CA MET A 110 -9.63 -2.47 0.01
C MET A 110 -8.80 -1.94 -1.17
N VAL A 111 -8.22 -2.82 -1.98
CA VAL A 111 -7.41 -2.47 -3.15
C VAL A 111 -8.09 -1.43 -4.05
N GLY A 112 -9.36 -1.66 -4.41
CA GLY A 112 -10.11 -0.76 -5.28
C GLY A 112 -10.26 0.64 -4.69
N PHE A 113 -10.60 0.73 -3.40
CA PHE A 113 -10.77 2.02 -2.73
C PHE A 113 -9.48 2.88 -2.81
N PHE A 114 -8.35 2.33 -2.38
CA PHE A 114 -7.11 3.09 -2.31
C PHE A 114 -6.48 3.34 -3.68
N SER A 115 -6.50 2.34 -4.58
CA SER A 115 -5.95 2.52 -5.92
C SER A 115 -6.70 3.57 -6.74
N ASP A 116 -8.03 3.56 -6.67
CA ASP A 116 -8.85 4.53 -7.39
C ASP A 116 -8.71 5.93 -6.78
N THR A 117 -8.58 6.02 -5.44
CA THR A 117 -8.31 7.28 -4.77
C THR A 117 -7.01 7.90 -5.25
N ILE A 118 -5.94 7.10 -5.38
CA ILE A 118 -4.64 7.60 -5.85
C ILE A 118 -4.67 7.89 -7.36
N LYS A 119 -5.25 7.02 -8.19
CA LYS A 119 -5.26 7.17 -9.66
C LYS A 119 -6.05 8.35 -10.16
N ASN A 120 -7.12 8.72 -9.45
CA ASN A 120 -8.03 9.78 -9.88
C ASN A 120 -7.52 11.19 -9.58
N GLU A 121 -6.44 11.30 -8.81
CA GLU A 121 -5.84 12.58 -8.46
C GLU A 121 -4.65 12.94 -9.33
N GLN A 122 -4.41 14.25 -9.47
CA GLN A 122 -3.25 14.78 -10.18
C GLN A 122 -2.17 15.14 -9.18
N PHE A 123 -1.04 14.44 -9.25
CA PHE A 123 0.10 14.63 -8.36
C PHE A 123 1.31 15.28 -9.05
N ASN A 124 1.09 16.00 -10.15
CA ASN A 124 2.14 16.61 -10.97
C ASN A 124 3.06 17.55 -10.17
N GLN A 125 2.51 18.15 -9.11
CA GLN A 125 3.25 19.04 -8.22
C GLN A 125 4.31 18.33 -7.37
N TYR A 126 4.23 17.00 -7.23
CA TYR A 126 5.17 16.20 -6.42
C TYR A 126 6.14 15.40 -7.28
N THR A 127 5.86 15.25 -8.57
CA THR A 127 6.68 14.49 -9.51
C THR A 127 7.33 15.41 -10.53
N LEU A 128 8.53 15.08 -11.00
CA LEU A 128 9.21 15.85 -12.07
C LEU A 128 8.56 15.65 -13.45
N THR A 129 7.66 14.72 -13.58
CA THR A 129 7.00 14.36 -14.84
C THR A 129 5.50 14.53 -14.70
N GLU A 130 4.82 14.95 -15.77
CA GLU A 130 3.35 15.02 -15.84
C GLU A 130 2.67 13.64 -15.83
N SER A 131 3.42 12.60 -15.48
CA SER A 131 2.91 11.22 -15.50
C SER A 131 2.09 10.91 -14.26
N LYS A 132 0.97 10.21 -14.49
CA LYS A 132 0.17 9.62 -13.43
C LYS A 132 0.98 8.56 -12.68
N PHE A 133 0.69 8.34 -11.40
CA PHE A 133 1.30 7.26 -10.65
C PHE A 133 1.03 5.90 -11.29
N LYS A 134 2.09 5.12 -11.46
CA LYS A 134 2.01 3.69 -11.80
C LYS A 134 1.89 2.90 -10.52
N ILE A 135 0.74 2.28 -10.28
CA ILE A 135 0.48 1.47 -9.08
C ILE A 135 0.67 0.00 -9.42
N ILE A 136 1.48 -0.67 -8.61
CA ILE A 136 1.76 -2.11 -8.65
C ILE A 136 1.34 -2.69 -7.31
N PHE A 137 0.42 -3.64 -7.31
CA PHE A 137 0.02 -4.32 -6.08
C PHE A 137 1.07 -5.31 -5.66
N LEU A 138 1.36 -5.32 -4.37
CA LEU A 138 2.17 -6.35 -3.73
C LEU A 138 1.24 -7.45 -3.23
N ASP A 139 0.98 -8.41 -4.10
CA ASP A 139 0.36 -9.68 -3.74
C ASP A 139 1.39 -10.82 -3.85
N ALA A 140 0.98 -12.03 -3.48
CA ALA A 140 1.89 -13.18 -3.53
C ALA A 140 2.35 -13.52 -4.97
N GLU A 141 1.59 -13.12 -5.99
CA GLU A 141 1.90 -13.38 -7.40
C GLU A 141 3.12 -12.57 -7.89
N VAL A 142 3.35 -11.40 -7.29
CA VAL A 142 4.53 -10.56 -7.60
C VAL A 142 5.84 -11.29 -7.28
N PHE A 143 5.78 -12.28 -6.38
CA PHE A 143 6.94 -13.06 -5.93
C PHE A 143 7.02 -14.45 -6.59
N ASP A 144 6.18 -14.73 -7.57
CA ASP A 144 6.24 -15.98 -8.34
C ASP A 144 7.63 -16.15 -8.95
N GLY A 145 8.18 -17.36 -8.80
CA GLY A 145 9.56 -17.69 -9.20
C GLY A 145 10.64 -17.34 -8.17
N MET A 146 10.32 -16.56 -7.13
CA MET A 146 11.24 -16.31 -6.00
C MET A 146 11.00 -17.28 -4.84
N VAL A 147 9.78 -17.82 -4.74
CA VAL A 147 9.35 -18.72 -3.66
C VAL A 147 8.55 -19.87 -4.25
N GLN A 148 8.77 -21.08 -3.73
CA GLN A 148 7.92 -22.23 -4.00
C GLN A 148 6.92 -22.39 -2.86
N PHE A 149 5.64 -22.38 -3.19
CA PHE A 149 4.57 -22.56 -2.21
C PHE A 149 4.23 -24.06 -2.08
N GLY A 150 4.12 -24.54 -0.85
CA GLY A 150 3.54 -25.85 -0.57
C GLY A 150 2.03 -25.89 -0.90
N GLU A 151 1.47 -27.09 -0.93
CA GLU A 151 0.02 -27.27 -1.06
C GLU A 151 -0.69 -26.73 0.21
N ASN A 152 -1.84 -26.08 0.03
CA ASN A 152 -2.70 -25.56 1.12
C ASN A 152 -2.08 -24.47 2.01
N VAL A 153 -1.10 -23.73 1.52
CA VAL A 153 -0.49 -22.61 2.27
C VAL A 153 -1.22 -21.30 1.94
N VAL A 154 -1.52 -20.52 2.97
CA VAL A 154 -2.00 -19.14 2.80
C VAL A 154 -0.87 -18.30 2.20
N ARG A 155 -1.12 -17.71 1.03
CA ARG A 155 -0.15 -16.89 0.32
C ARG A 155 -0.30 -15.43 0.76
N ASP A 156 0.22 -15.14 1.94
CA ASP A 156 0.31 -13.77 2.45
C ASP A 156 1.59 -13.10 1.93
N ALA A 157 1.46 -11.92 1.32
CA ALA A 157 2.58 -11.23 0.69
C ALA A 157 3.69 -10.85 1.69
N PHE A 158 3.33 -10.49 2.93
CA PHE A 158 4.31 -10.12 3.96
C PHE A 158 5.08 -11.34 4.44
N LEU A 159 4.40 -12.47 4.69
CA LEU A 159 5.07 -13.73 5.04
C LEU A 159 6.00 -14.19 3.93
N VAL A 160 5.64 -13.95 2.67
CA VAL A 160 6.52 -14.27 1.52
C VAL A 160 7.76 -13.39 1.52
N VAL A 161 7.61 -12.07 1.72
CA VAL A 161 8.74 -11.13 1.80
C VAL A 161 9.66 -11.51 2.97
N ASP A 162 9.10 -11.78 4.15
CA ASP A 162 9.86 -12.18 5.33
C ASP A 162 10.62 -13.49 5.08
N SER A 163 9.97 -14.46 4.46
CA SER A 163 10.60 -15.74 4.10
C SER A 163 11.77 -15.56 3.12
N ILE A 164 11.61 -14.70 2.11
CA ILE A 164 12.68 -14.34 1.16
C ILE A 164 13.83 -13.67 1.91
N TYR A 165 13.52 -12.70 2.79
CA TYR A 165 14.52 -11.97 3.55
C TYR A 165 15.35 -12.90 4.45
N VAL A 166 14.66 -13.73 5.25
CA VAL A 166 15.31 -14.69 6.15
C VAL A 166 16.20 -15.64 5.37
N ASN A 167 15.68 -16.22 4.29
CA ASN A 167 16.43 -17.20 3.50
C ASN A 167 17.63 -16.58 2.78
N ARG A 168 17.45 -15.38 2.19
CA ARG A 168 18.49 -14.75 1.35
C ARG A 168 19.57 -14.03 2.15
N PHE A 169 19.20 -13.40 3.26
CA PHE A 169 20.11 -12.52 4.01
C PHE A 169 20.56 -13.09 5.35
N LEU A 170 19.75 -13.91 6.00
CA LEU A 170 20.08 -14.46 7.32
C LEU A 170 20.63 -15.88 7.26
N ILE A 171 20.03 -16.76 6.45
CA ILE A 171 20.45 -18.17 6.35
C ILE A 171 21.54 -18.33 5.29
N ASN A 172 21.37 -17.72 4.12
CA ASN A 172 22.31 -17.79 2.99
C ASN A 172 22.82 -16.39 2.64
N PRO A 173 23.64 -15.74 3.50
CA PRO A 173 24.15 -14.43 3.18
C PRO A 173 24.99 -14.51 1.91
N VAL A 174 24.57 -13.78 0.88
CA VAL A 174 25.36 -13.63 -0.35
C VAL A 174 26.65 -12.92 0.05
N HIS A 175 27.75 -13.65 0.08
CA HIS A 175 29.06 -13.04 0.27
C HIS A 175 29.30 -12.05 -0.90
N SER A 176 29.17 -10.78 -0.62
CA SER A 176 29.64 -9.72 -1.50
C SER A 176 31.18 -9.83 -1.54
N HIS A 177 31.69 -10.62 -2.47
CA HIS A 177 33.10 -10.54 -2.82
C HIS A 177 33.34 -9.18 -3.46
N THR A 178 33.64 -8.19 -2.65
CA THR A 178 34.47 -7.07 -3.07
C THR A 178 35.85 -7.66 -3.34
N LYS A 179 36.12 -7.95 -4.60
CA LYS A 179 37.51 -8.14 -5.05
C LYS A 179 38.22 -6.81 -4.88
N ASN A 180 38.89 -6.65 -3.76
CA ASN A 180 40.00 -5.71 -3.67
C ASN A 180 41.12 -6.28 -4.53
N GLU A 181 41.25 -5.82 -5.77
CA GLU A 181 42.48 -6.00 -6.51
C GLU A 181 43.59 -5.19 -5.78
N PRO A 182 44.73 -5.80 -5.46
CA PRO A 182 45.85 -5.06 -4.90
C PRO A 182 46.43 -4.14 -6.00
N GLU A 183 46.49 -2.84 -5.68
CA GLU A 183 47.28 -1.89 -6.47
C GLU A 183 48.72 -2.42 -6.61
N LYS A 184 49.11 -2.62 -7.86
CA LYS A 184 50.54 -2.86 -8.18
C LYS A 184 51.28 -1.54 -8.07
N ILE A 185 52.25 -1.53 -7.16
CA ILE A 185 53.33 -0.53 -7.07
C ILE A 185 54.24 -0.68 -8.27
#